data_577cfe0993a7611eb341b933ebc52c49
#
_entry.id   577cfe0993a7611eb341b933ebc52c49
#
_cell.length_a   1.000
_cell.length_b   1.000
_cell.length_c   1.000
_cell.angle_alpha   90.00
_cell.angle_beta   90.00
_cell.angle_gamma   90.00
#
_symmetry.space_group_name_H-M   'P 1'
#
loop_
_entity.id
_entity.type
_entity.pdbx_description
1 polymer ?
#
loop_
_entity_poly.entity_id
_entity_poly.type
_entity_poly.pdbx_seq_one_letter_code
_entity_poly.pdbx_strand_id
1 'polypeptide(L)'
;MKITKVDIYKFNVILPFHNVVGCRIYTDEGIYGDGEAALAYGVGYHAAVGMVQDLSKLVIGMDPLENEVIWNKLHKSTFWAQNGGPVVFAGISAIDIALWDIKGKFFGVPLYKLFGGKQRQTLRTYASQIQNGFGPKHEMMVTPEDYANIARSCVAQGYDAVKIDFFAVDEKGGFFDKRRLLNKMDAQTLEVGVERLAAVREAVGPHVDIIIENHSNMDAMTAVQFARAAEPYNVFFFEEPNTPSPKTAKY
;
A
#
# COMPACT_ATOMS: atom_id res chain seq x y z
N MET A 1 -17.36 20.03 -21.59
CA MET A 1 -16.25 19.06 -21.79
C MET A 1 -16.81 17.65 -21.77
N LYS A 2 -16.29 16.74 -22.61
CA LYS A 2 -16.75 15.35 -22.65
C LYS A 2 -15.56 14.38 -22.71
N ILE A 3 -15.70 13.27 -22.03
CA ILE A 3 -14.73 12.16 -22.11
C ILE A 3 -14.82 11.52 -23.49
N THR A 4 -13.71 11.46 -24.21
CA THR A 4 -13.63 10.91 -25.58
C THR A 4 -12.97 9.55 -25.65
N LYS A 5 -12.00 9.26 -24.76
CA LYS A 5 -11.19 8.04 -24.77
C LYS A 5 -10.62 7.75 -23.40
N VAL A 6 -10.40 6.47 -23.12
CA VAL A 6 -9.61 6.01 -21.95
C VAL A 6 -8.54 5.03 -22.45
N ASP A 7 -7.28 5.35 -22.22
CA ASP A 7 -6.15 4.44 -22.46
C ASP A 7 -5.72 3.77 -21.14
N ILE A 8 -5.27 2.53 -21.23
CA ILE A 8 -4.82 1.76 -20.09
C ILE A 8 -3.37 1.36 -20.30
N TYR A 9 -2.54 1.66 -19.31
CA TYR A 9 -1.12 1.40 -19.32
C TYR A 9 -0.76 0.33 -18.31
N LYS A 10 0.17 -0.53 -18.68
CA LYS A 10 0.77 -1.52 -17.78
C LYS A 10 2.25 -1.19 -17.63
N PHE A 11 2.69 -1.07 -16.41
CA PHE A 11 4.09 -0.82 -16.11
C PHE A 11 4.64 -1.96 -15.26
N ASN A 12 5.73 -2.57 -15.72
CA ASN A 12 6.54 -3.42 -14.86
C ASN A 12 7.49 -2.52 -14.07
N VAL A 13 7.35 -2.52 -12.76
CA VAL A 13 8.25 -1.79 -11.88
C VAL A 13 9.41 -2.73 -11.49
N ILE A 14 10.39 -2.20 -10.80
CA ILE A 14 11.67 -2.85 -10.45
C ILE A 14 11.53 -4.26 -9.87
N LEU A 15 10.39 -4.59 -9.25
CA LEU A 15 10.12 -5.93 -8.70
C LEU A 15 9.32 -6.78 -9.69
N PRO A 16 9.74 -8.03 -9.98
CA PRO A 16 9.11 -8.88 -10.99
C PRO A 16 7.64 -9.24 -10.71
N PHE A 17 7.15 -9.01 -9.50
CA PHE A 17 5.76 -9.24 -9.07
C PHE A 17 4.97 -7.95 -8.82
N HIS A 18 5.53 -6.79 -9.18
CA HIS A 18 4.90 -5.49 -8.99
C HIS A 18 4.51 -4.90 -10.36
N ASN A 19 3.23 -4.95 -10.68
CA ASN A 19 2.68 -4.51 -11.96
C ASN A 19 1.68 -3.37 -11.73
N VAL A 20 2.03 -2.16 -12.11
CA VAL A 20 1.16 -1.00 -12.01
C VAL A 20 0.21 -0.92 -13.19
N VAL A 21 -1.04 -0.61 -12.93
CA VAL A 21 -2.08 -0.38 -13.94
C VAL A 21 -2.51 1.07 -13.87
N GLY A 22 -2.10 1.87 -14.85
CA GLY A 22 -2.53 3.25 -15.00
C GLY A 22 -3.65 3.39 -16.03
N CYS A 23 -4.44 4.44 -15.91
CA CYS A 23 -5.35 4.86 -16.95
C CYS A 23 -5.18 6.34 -17.25
N ARG A 24 -5.41 6.72 -18.51
CA ARG A 24 -5.49 8.12 -18.95
C ARG A 24 -6.83 8.38 -19.62
N ILE A 25 -7.54 9.37 -19.10
CA ILE A 25 -8.82 9.83 -19.64
C ILE A 25 -8.57 11.08 -20.48
N TYR A 26 -9.04 11.07 -21.72
CA TYR A 26 -8.95 12.19 -22.64
C TYR A 26 -10.31 12.88 -22.79
N THR A 27 -10.27 14.18 -23.05
CA THR A 27 -11.46 15.00 -23.29
C THR A 27 -11.45 15.62 -24.68
N ASP A 28 -12.62 16.09 -25.15
CA ASP A 28 -12.78 16.83 -26.40
C ASP A 28 -12.15 18.24 -26.38
N GLU A 29 -11.75 18.73 -25.21
CA GLU A 29 -11.07 20.02 -25.05
C GLU A 29 -9.54 19.89 -24.91
N GLY A 30 -8.98 18.69 -25.13
CA GLY A 30 -7.54 18.44 -25.09
C GLY A 30 -6.95 18.29 -23.67
N ILE A 31 -7.75 18.47 -22.63
CA ILE A 31 -7.35 18.18 -21.24
C ILE A 31 -7.40 16.67 -21.05
N TYR A 32 -6.40 16.13 -20.36
CA TYR A 32 -6.38 14.72 -19.94
C TYR A 32 -6.01 14.58 -18.49
N GLY A 33 -6.41 13.47 -17.87
CA GLY A 33 -6.03 13.12 -16.50
C GLY A 33 -5.55 11.70 -16.39
N ASP A 34 -4.64 11.48 -15.46
CA ASP A 34 -4.03 10.20 -15.16
C ASP A 34 -4.53 9.66 -13.82
N GLY A 35 -4.76 8.35 -13.76
CA GLY A 35 -5.11 7.64 -12.55
C GLY A 35 -4.46 6.27 -12.49
N GLU A 36 -4.46 5.65 -11.33
CA GLU A 36 -3.85 4.36 -11.07
C GLU A 36 -4.82 3.44 -10.33
N ALA A 37 -4.90 2.19 -10.78
CA ALA A 37 -5.64 1.13 -10.12
C ALA A 37 -4.77 0.45 -9.07
N ALA A 38 -5.33 0.15 -7.90
CA ALA A 38 -4.73 -0.74 -6.93
C ALA A 38 -4.52 -2.15 -7.52
N LEU A 39 -4.09 -3.13 -6.69
CA LEU A 39 -3.77 -4.51 -7.10
C LEU A 39 -2.45 -4.64 -7.89
N ALA A 40 -1.48 -3.79 -7.59
CA ALA A 40 -0.17 -3.82 -8.21
C ALA A 40 0.68 -5.03 -7.78
N TYR A 41 0.40 -5.63 -6.62
CA TYR A 41 1.16 -6.76 -6.09
C TYR A 41 0.58 -8.11 -6.50
N GLY A 42 1.48 -9.03 -6.87
CA GLY A 42 1.12 -10.42 -7.14
C GLY A 42 0.30 -10.59 -8.41
N VAL A 43 -0.78 -11.37 -8.32
CA VAL A 43 -1.54 -11.86 -9.47
C VAL A 43 -2.80 -11.07 -9.82
N GLY A 44 -3.11 -9.99 -9.12
CA GLY A 44 -4.39 -9.25 -9.27
C GLY A 44 -4.45 -8.28 -10.45
N TYR A 45 -3.34 -7.90 -11.03
CA TYR A 45 -3.27 -6.78 -11.97
C TYR A 45 -4.06 -7.00 -13.29
N HIS A 46 -4.13 -8.23 -13.80
CA HIS A 46 -4.96 -8.51 -14.99
C HIS A 46 -6.45 -8.25 -14.74
N ALA A 47 -6.92 -8.54 -13.53
CA ALA A 47 -8.30 -8.23 -13.13
C ALA A 47 -8.53 -6.72 -13.07
N ALA A 48 -7.56 -5.95 -12.55
CA ALA A 48 -7.63 -4.49 -12.55
C ALA A 48 -7.69 -3.92 -13.97
N VAL A 49 -6.84 -4.42 -14.89
CA VAL A 49 -6.89 -4.01 -16.31
C VAL A 49 -8.27 -4.26 -16.91
N GLY A 50 -8.81 -5.46 -16.75
CA GLY A 50 -10.15 -5.82 -17.28
C GLY A 50 -11.25 -4.96 -16.67
N MET A 51 -11.16 -4.67 -15.37
CA MET A 51 -12.13 -3.82 -14.69
C MET A 51 -12.10 -2.38 -15.21
N VAL A 52 -10.92 -1.78 -15.35
CA VAL A 52 -10.81 -0.42 -15.94
C VAL A 52 -11.33 -0.42 -17.36
N GLN A 53 -11.08 -1.47 -18.18
CA GLN A 53 -11.60 -1.60 -19.54
C GLN A 53 -13.14 -1.60 -19.59
N ASP A 54 -13.78 -2.35 -18.70
CA ASP A 54 -15.24 -2.44 -18.68
C ASP A 54 -15.88 -1.14 -18.17
N LEU A 55 -15.35 -0.57 -17.10
CA LEU A 55 -15.83 0.68 -16.52
C LEU A 55 -15.61 1.88 -17.48
N SER A 56 -14.55 1.89 -18.26
CA SER A 56 -14.24 2.95 -19.25
C SER A 56 -15.37 3.13 -20.26
N LYS A 57 -16.02 2.06 -20.67
CA LYS A 57 -17.14 2.11 -21.62
C LYS A 57 -18.35 2.90 -21.08
N LEU A 58 -18.51 2.92 -19.76
CA LEU A 58 -19.63 3.59 -19.10
C LEU A 58 -19.46 5.11 -19.00
N VAL A 59 -18.22 5.61 -19.10
CA VAL A 59 -17.91 7.03 -18.88
C VAL A 59 -17.72 7.83 -20.16
N ILE A 60 -17.58 7.18 -21.32
CA ILE A 60 -17.45 7.88 -22.60
C ILE A 60 -18.68 8.79 -22.84
N GLY A 61 -18.41 10.04 -23.24
CA GLY A 61 -19.41 11.06 -23.48
C GLY A 61 -19.93 11.80 -22.25
N MET A 62 -19.53 11.38 -21.03
CA MET A 62 -19.87 12.09 -19.79
C MET A 62 -18.99 13.34 -19.58
N ASP A 63 -19.47 14.25 -18.77
CA ASP A 63 -18.68 15.40 -18.31
C ASP A 63 -17.71 14.97 -17.20
N PRO A 64 -16.39 15.04 -17.41
CA PRO A 64 -15.40 14.61 -16.42
C PRO A 64 -15.36 15.50 -15.17
N LEU A 65 -16.02 16.65 -15.16
CA LEU A 65 -16.13 17.49 -13.97
C LEU A 65 -17.19 17.02 -12.97
N GLU A 66 -18.06 16.09 -13.40
CA GLU A 66 -19.12 15.52 -12.56
C GLU A 66 -18.65 14.23 -11.85
N ASN A 67 -17.57 14.30 -11.05
CA ASN A 67 -16.96 13.15 -10.39
C ASN A 67 -17.97 12.27 -9.65
N GLU A 68 -18.84 12.87 -8.82
CA GLU A 68 -19.82 12.14 -8.02
C GLU A 68 -20.86 11.43 -8.88
N VAL A 69 -21.30 12.05 -9.98
CA VAL A 69 -22.25 11.44 -10.92
C VAL A 69 -21.60 10.22 -11.57
N ILE A 70 -20.36 10.37 -12.02
CA ILE A 70 -19.59 9.27 -12.63
C ILE A 70 -19.34 8.16 -11.61
N TRP A 71 -18.86 8.50 -10.42
CA TRP A 71 -18.62 7.51 -9.35
C TRP A 71 -19.88 6.70 -9.04
N ASN A 72 -21.01 7.38 -8.84
CA ASN A 72 -22.30 6.72 -8.59
C ASN A 72 -22.73 5.82 -9.75
N LYS A 73 -22.53 6.28 -11.00
CA LYS A 73 -22.82 5.46 -12.18
C LYS A 73 -21.94 4.21 -12.22
N LEU A 74 -20.64 4.34 -12.02
CA LEU A 74 -19.72 3.20 -12.01
C LEU A 74 -20.09 2.18 -10.91
N HIS A 75 -20.35 2.65 -9.71
CA HIS A 75 -20.73 1.80 -8.58
C HIS A 75 -22.08 1.09 -8.79
N LYS A 76 -23.10 1.82 -9.26
CA LYS A 76 -24.46 1.27 -9.39
C LYS A 76 -24.71 0.47 -10.66
N SER A 77 -23.99 0.77 -11.75
CA SER A 77 -24.18 0.08 -13.04
C SER A 77 -23.50 -1.28 -13.10
N THR A 78 -22.60 -1.58 -12.17
CA THR A 78 -22.01 -2.89 -12.03
C THR A 78 -22.77 -3.66 -10.95
N PHE A 79 -23.64 -4.59 -11.33
CA PHE A 79 -24.48 -5.35 -10.40
C PHE A 79 -23.69 -5.93 -9.21
N TRP A 80 -22.51 -6.50 -9.49
CA TRP A 80 -21.63 -7.12 -8.50
C TRP A 80 -20.83 -6.11 -7.66
N ALA A 81 -20.66 -4.88 -8.15
CA ALA A 81 -19.90 -3.82 -7.46
C ALA A 81 -20.58 -3.31 -6.18
N GLN A 82 -21.89 -3.43 -6.08
CA GLN A 82 -22.65 -2.94 -4.94
C GLN A 82 -22.24 -3.62 -3.61
N ASN A 83 -21.70 -4.81 -3.68
CA ASN A 83 -21.13 -5.51 -2.53
C ASN A 83 -19.66 -5.13 -2.25
N GLY A 84 -19.06 -4.26 -3.08
CA GLY A 84 -17.66 -3.87 -2.99
C GLY A 84 -16.72 -4.92 -3.53
N GLY A 85 -15.48 -4.82 -3.11
CA GLY A 85 -14.39 -5.72 -3.47
C GLY A 85 -13.23 -5.00 -4.13
N PRO A 86 -11.99 -5.49 -3.91
CA PRO A 86 -10.79 -4.77 -4.31
C PRO A 86 -10.67 -4.57 -5.82
N VAL A 87 -11.12 -5.52 -6.62
CA VAL A 87 -11.03 -5.43 -8.09
C VAL A 87 -11.91 -4.30 -8.63
N VAL A 88 -13.17 -4.25 -8.19
CA VAL A 88 -14.12 -3.23 -8.68
C VAL A 88 -13.69 -1.84 -8.22
N PHE A 89 -13.36 -1.70 -6.94
CA PHE A 89 -12.92 -0.40 -6.41
C PHE A 89 -11.56 0.05 -6.97
N ALA A 90 -10.65 -0.86 -7.30
CA ALA A 90 -9.44 -0.51 -8.01
C ALA A 90 -9.73 0.15 -9.36
N GLY A 91 -10.67 -0.41 -10.13
CA GLY A 91 -11.11 0.18 -11.39
C GLY A 91 -11.81 1.54 -11.24
N ILE A 92 -12.73 1.66 -10.27
CA ILE A 92 -13.42 2.92 -9.97
C ILE A 92 -12.41 3.99 -9.53
N SER A 93 -11.50 3.64 -8.62
CA SER A 93 -10.48 4.58 -8.12
C SER A 93 -9.56 5.09 -9.22
N ALA A 94 -9.13 4.24 -10.15
CA ALA A 94 -8.30 4.66 -11.28
C ALA A 94 -9.00 5.75 -12.12
N ILE A 95 -10.27 5.55 -12.41
CA ILE A 95 -11.07 6.53 -13.16
C ILE A 95 -11.28 7.80 -12.34
N ASP A 96 -11.66 7.67 -11.07
CA ASP A 96 -11.92 8.82 -10.20
C ASP A 96 -10.66 9.70 -9.99
N ILE A 97 -9.50 9.09 -9.77
CA ILE A 97 -8.22 9.82 -9.68
C ILE A 97 -7.96 10.60 -10.97
N ALA A 98 -8.16 9.98 -12.13
CA ALA A 98 -7.99 10.66 -13.42
C ALA A 98 -8.98 11.82 -13.61
N LEU A 99 -10.23 11.68 -13.14
CA LEU A 99 -11.22 12.78 -13.18
C LEU A 99 -10.82 13.96 -12.29
N TRP A 100 -10.29 13.67 -11.09
CA TRP A 100 -9.77 14.73 -10.21
C TRP A 100 -8.56 15.43 -10.83
N ASP A 101 -7.67 14.72 -11.52
CA ASP A 101 -6.55 15.32 -12.24
C ASP A 101 -7.04 16.23 -13.38
N ILE A 102 -8.05 15.81 -14.14
CA ILE A 102 -8.71 16.67 -15.13
C ILE A 102 -9.28 17.93 -14.48
N LYS A 103 -9.99 17.77 -13.36
CA LYS A 103 -10.63 18.88 -12.65
C LYS A 103 -9.60 19.90 -12.14
N GLY A 104 -8.49 19.45 -11.57
CA GLY A 104 -7.37 20.30 -11.17
C GLY A 104 -6.78 21.10 -12.33
N LYS A 105 -6.55 20.42 -13.48
CA LYS A 105 -6.05 21.04 -14.72
C LYS A 105 -7.04 22.04 -15.32
N PHE A 106 -8.32 21.70 -15.35
CA PHE A 106 -9.38 22.58 -15.84
C PHE A 106 -9.47 23.87 -15.04
N PHE A 107 -9.43 23.82 -13.72
CA PHE A 107 -9.44 25.00 -12.86
C PHE A 107 -8.07 25.69 -12.71
N GLY A 108 -7.00 25.11 -13.26
CA GLY A 108 -5.65 25.67 -13.17
C GLY A 108 -5.10 25.68 -11.74
N VAL A 109 -5.52 24.73 -10.87
CA VAL A 109 -5.10 24.66 -9.47
C VAL A 109 -4.68 23.24 -9.08
N PRO A 110 -3.72 23.10 -8.17
CA PRO A 110 -3.39 21.79 -7.60
C PRO A 110 -4.54 21.28 -6.73
N LEU A 111 -4.71 19.94 -6.69
CA LEU A 111 -5.86 19.30 -6.04
C LEU A 111 -6.02 19.66 -4.56
N TYR A 112 -4.93 19.87 -3.82
CA TYR A 112 -5.05 20.27 -2.43
C TYR A 112 -5.85 21.57 -2.21
N LYS A 113 -5.89 22.47 -3.21
CA LYS A 113 -6.74 23.68 -3.15
C LYS A 113 -8.22 23.34 -3.31
N LEU A 114 -8.55 22.34 -4.13
CA LEU A 114 -9.92 21.84 -4.29
C LEU A 114 -10.40 21.09 -3.03
N PHE A 115 -9.47 20.47 -2.28
CA PHE A 115 -9.76 19.73 -1.05
C PHE A 115 -9.65 20.54 0.24
N GLY A 116 -9.71 21.86 0.16
CA GLY A 116 -9.77 22.73 1.34
C GLY A 116 -8.48 23.44 1.72
N GLY A 117 -7.42 23.32 0.92
CA GLY A 117 -6.19 24.09 1.08
C GLY A 117 -5.05 23.32 1.74
N LYS A 118 -3.90 23.98 1.82
CA LYS A 118 -2.64 23.38 2.26
C LYS A 118 -2.49 23.50 3.78
N GLN A 119 -2.66 22.41 4.49
CA GLN A 119 -2.54 22.36 5.95
C GLN A 119 -1.09 22.31 6.43
N ARG A 120 -0.21 21.64 5.66
CA ARG A 120 1.20 21.44 6.00
C ARG A 120 2.10 21.70 4.80
N GLN A 121 3.28 22.24 5.05
CA GLN A 121 4.30 22.46 4.01
C GLN A 121 5.12 21.20 3.76
N THR A 122 5.35 20.41 4.79
CA THR A 122 6.12 19.16 4.78
C THR A 122 5.31 18.07 5.47
N LEU A 123 5.54 16.84 5.07
CA LEU A 123 5.00 15.64 5.71
C LEU A 123 6.15 14.81 6.25
N ARG A 124 5.97 14.26 7.47
CA ARG A 124 6.86 13.25 8.01
C ARG A 124 6.70 11.97 7.20
N THR A 125 7.80 11.33 6.86
CA THR A 125 7.84 10.04 6.17
C THR A 125 8.64 9.03 6.96
N TYR A 126 8.44 7.75 6.70
CA TYR A 126 9.23 6.66 7.24
C TYR A 126 9.92 5.88 6.12
N ALA A 127 11.06 5.29 6.41
CA ALA A 127 11.70 4.32 5.52
C ALA A 127 10.90 3.01 5.56
N SER A 128 10.28 2.65 4.43
CA SER A 128 9.34 1.53 4.33
C SER A 128 9.99 0.28 3.76
N GLN A 129 9.61 -0.89 4.28
CA GLN A 129 9.98 -2.21 3.75
C GLN A 129 11.50 -2.45 3.72
N ILE A 130 12.21 -1.93 4.73
CA ILE A 130 13.68 -1.95 4.74
C ILE A 130 14.28 -3.36 4.85
N GLN A 131 13.49 -4.37 5.22
CA GLN A 131 13.89 -5.77 5.19
C GLN A 131 14.22 -6.29 3.78
N ASN A 132 13.83 -5.57 2.73
CA ASN A 132 14.14 -5.88 1.34
C ASN A 132 15.35 -5.07 0.81
N GLY A 133 16.10 -4.42 1.71
CA GLY A 133 17.09 -3.40 1.36
C GLY A 133 16.47 -2.01 1.23
N PHE A 134 17.32 -0.98 1.29
CA PHE A 134 16.89 0.40 1.17
C PHE A 134 17.83 1.15 0.20
N GLY A 135 17.27 1.55 -0.94
CA GLY A 135 18.04 2.16 -2.03
C GLY A 135 17.96 1.33 -3.32
N PRO A 136 18.94 1.50 -4.25
CA PRO A 136 18.87 0.88 -5.58
C PRO A 136 19.16 -0.62 -5.60
N LYS A 137 19.67 -1.18 -4.50
CA LYS A 137 19.96 -2.62 -4.39
C LYS A 137 18.90 -3.30 -3.54
N HIS A 138 18.30 -4.36 -4.09
CA HIS A 138 17.49 -5.30 -3.34
C HIS A 138 18.40 -6.33 -2.67
N GLU A 139 18.42 -6.33 -1.35
CA GLU A 139 19.15 -7.31 -0.56
C GLU A 139 18.29 -7.67 0.65
N MET A 140 17.93 -8.94 0.75
CA MET A 140 17.04 -9.41 1.82
C MET A 140 17.79 -9.45 3.15
N MET A 141 17.23 -8.84 4.18
CA MET A 141 17.77 -8.89 5.54
C MET A 141 17.41 -10.23 6.18
N VAL A 142 18.39 -10.94 6.72
CA VAL A 142 18.22 -12.29 7.28
C VAL A 142 18.47 -12.30 8.78
N THR A 143 19.65 -11.84 9.19
CA THR A 143 20.09 -11.86 10.59
C THR A 143 19.60 -10.61 11.33
N PRO A 144 19.48 -10.68 12.68
CA PRO A 144 19.21 -9.48 13.49
C PRO A 144 20.19 -8.33 13.21
N GLU A 145 21.46 -8.62 12.94
CA GLU A 145 22.46 -7.60 12.61
C GLU A 145 22.21 -6.95 11.24
N ASP A 146 21.71 -7.70 10.23
CA ASP A 146 21.33 -7.11 8.94
C ASP A 146 20.21 -6.10 9.13
N TYR A 147 19.16 -6.45 9.92
CA TYR A 147 18.06 -5.55 10.25
C TYR A 147 18.54 -4.30 11.01
N ALA A 148 19.46 -4.47 11.96
CA ALA A 148 20.09 -3.35 12.69
C ALA A 148 20.85 -2.42 11.75
N ASN A 149 21.68 -2.98 10.85
CA ASN A 149 22.52 -2.22 9.93
C ASN A 149 21.70 -1.42 8.92
N ILE A 150 20.65 -2.03 8.33
CA ILE A 150 19.80 -1.32 7.38
C ILE A 150 19.02 -0.20 8.08
N ALA A 151 18.55 -0.41 9.31
CA ALA A 151 17.88 0.61 10.08
C ALA A 151 18.80 1.79 10.42
N ARG A 152 20.07 1.54 10.84
CA ARG A 152 21.08 2.60 11.02
C ARG A 152 21.31 3.40 9.75
N SER A 153 21.36 2.71 8.58
CA SER A 153 21.53 3.35 7.28
C SER A 153 20.38 4.30 6.94
N CYS A 154 19.14 3.91 7.24
CA CYS A 154 17.97 4.77 7.05
C CYS A 154 18.02 6.00 7.95
N VAL A 155 18.36 5.83 9.23
CA VAL A 155 18.50 6.95 10.18
C VAL A 155 19.61 7.90 9.75
N ALA A 156 20.73 7.37 9.25
CA ALA A 156 21.82 8.20 8.72
C ALA A 156 21.41 9.02 7.49
N GLN A 157 20.38 8.61 6.76
CA GLN A 157 19.78 9.37 5.65
C GLN A 157 18.72 10.40 6.11
N GLY A 158 18.46 10.51 7.42
CA GLY A 158 17.56 11.51 8.01
C GLY A 158 16.16 11.00 8.32
N TYR A 159 15.88 9.70 8.18
CA TYR A 159 14.59 9.14 8.62
C TYR A 159 14.56 9.01 10.14
N ASP A 160 13.46 9.42 10.75
CA ASP A 160 13.18 9.28 12.17
C ASP A 160 12.14 8.19 12.47
N ALA A 161 11.76 7.43 11.45
CA ALA A 161 10.87 6.27 11.54
C ALA A 161 11.23 5.22 10.48
N VAL A 162 11.10 3.93 10.84
CA VAL A 162 11.33 2.78 9.95
C VAL A 162 10.17 1.81 10.03
N LYS A 163 9.76 1.22 8.90
CA LYS A 163 8.71 0.19 8.82
C LYS A 163 9.28 -1.12 8.29
N ILE A 164 9.06 -2.21 9.01
CA ILE A 164 9.74 -3.49 8.83
C ILE A 164 8.76 -4.66 8.97
N ASP A 165 8.77 -5.58 8.01
CA ASP A 165 8.19 -6.92 8.17
C ASP A 165 9.27 -7.86 8.70
N PHE A 166 9.19 -8.22 9.98
CA PHE A 166 10.14 -9.10 10.66
C PHE A 166 10.00 -10.57 10.26
N PHE A 167 8.92 -10.92 9.54
CA PHE A 167 8.62 -12.27 9.06
C PHE A 167 8.55 -12.35 7.53
N ALA A 168 9.17 -11.41 6.81
CA ALA A 168 9.27 -11.46 5.36
C ALA A 168 10.19 -12.61 4.89
N VAL A 169 11.30 -12.83 5.64
CA VAL A 169 12.38 -13.74 5.30
C VAL A 169 12.61 -14.70 6.45
N ASP A 170 12.83 -15.97 6.15
CA ASP A 170 13.21 -16.98 7.14
C ASP A 170 14.70 -16.85 7.55
N GLU A 171 15.13 -17.71 8.46
CA GLU A 171 16.47 -17.73 9.03
C GLU A 171 17.55 -18.19 8.02
N LYS A 172 17.14 -18.62 6.81
CA LYS A 172 18.01 -19.09 5.73
C LYS A 172 18.03 -18.16 4.51
N GLY A 173 17.29 -17.04 4.59
CA GLY A 173 17.19 -16.09 3.48
C GLY A 173 16.11 -16.43 2.44
N GLY A 174 15.28 -17.45 2.70
CA GLY A 174 14.11 -17.78 1.90
C GLY A 174 12.86 -16.99 2.33
N PHE A 175 11.78 -17.12 1.56
CA PHE A 175 10.48 -16.58 2.00
C PHE A 175 10.00 -17.30 3.25
N PHE A 176 9.53 -16.53 4.22
CA PHE A 176 9.01 -17.07 5.47
C PHE A 176 7.78 -17.96 5.23
N ASP A 177 7.75 -19.16 5.83
CA ASP A 177 6.56 -20.02 5.78
C ASP A 177 5.43 -19.40 6.62
N LYS A 178 4.45 -18.80 5.95
CA LYS A 178 3.33 -18.11 6.58
C LYS A 178 2.48 -19.02 7.48
N ARG A 179 2.55 -20.35 7.32
CA ARG A 179 1.84 -21.30 8.20
C ARG A 179 2.39 -21.26 9.64
N ARG A 180 3.66 -20.88 9.81
CA ARG A 180 4.26 -20.66 11.15
C ARG A 180 3.64 -19.48 11.89
N LEU A 181 2.94 -18.59 11.21
CA LEU A 181 2.29 -17.40 11.75
C LEU A 181 0.80 -17.60 12.08
N LEU A 182 0.32 -18.84 12.10
CA LEU A 182 -1.08 -19.17 12.34
C LEU A 182 -1.24 -20.05 13.60
N ASN A 183 -2.40 -19.95 14.25
CA ASN A 183 -2.85 -20.72 15.40
C ASN A 183 -2.11 -20.48 16.73
N LYS A 184 -0.97 -20.07 16.78
CA LYS A 184 -0.03 -19.69 17.84
C LYS A 184 1.38 -20.00 17.33
N MET A 185 2.23 -19.00 17.30
CA MET A 185 3.64 -19.23 17.00
C MET A 185 4.28 -20.12 18.07
N ASP A 186 5.12 -21.05 17.62
CA ASP A 186 6.06 -21.72 18.52
C ASP A 186 7.11 -20.72 19.04
N ALA A 187 7.85 -21.15 20.08
CA ALA A 187 8.83 -20.30 20.74
C ALA A 187 9.94 -19.83 19.77
N GLN A 188 10.41 -20.71 18.89
CA GLN A 188 11.47 -20.39 17.94
C GLN A 188 11.00 -19.37 16.91
N THR A 189 9.79 -19.50 16.38
CA THR A 189 9.21 -18.53 15.43
C THR A 189 9.04 -17.16 16.08
N LEU A 190 8.54 -17.11 17.30
CA LEU A 190 8.39 -15.85 18.05
C LEU A 190 9.75 -15.19 18.30
N GLU A 191 10.76 -15.96 18.69
CA GLU A 191 12.12 -15.52 18.97
C GLU A 191 12.75 -14.84 17.75
N VAL A 192 12.61 -15.42 16.56
CA VAL A 192 13.12 -14.80 15.29
C VAL A 192 12.60 -13.37 15.12
N GLY A 193 11.31 -13.13 15.29
CA GLY A 193 10.74 -11.79 15.15
C GLY A 193 11.19 -10.83 16.24
N VAL A 194 11.24 -11.33 17.48
CA VAL A 194 11.63 -10.53 18.65
C VAL A 194 13.11 -10.14 18.62
N GLU A 195 14.02 -11.06 18.26
CA GLU A 195 15.44 -10.78 18.15
C GLU A 195 15.74 -9.71 17.07
N ARG A 196 15.08 -9.80 15.91
CA ARG A 196 15.19 -8.79 14.86
C ARG A 196 14.69 -7.42 15.30
N LEU A 197 13.54 -7.38 15.99
CA LEU A 197 12.97 -6.14 16.56
C LEU A 197 13.88 -5.55 17.64
N ALA A 198 14.40 -6.38 18.54
CA ALA A 198 15.34 -5.98 19.58
C ALA A 198 16.60 -5.34 18.99
N ALA A 199 17.21 -6.01 18.01
CA ALA A 199 18.40 -5.52 17.34
C ALA A 199 18.17 -4.16 16.64
N VAL A 200 17.01 -3.98 15.98
CA VAL A 200 16.64 -2.69 15.38
C VAL A 200 16.49 -1.62 16.48
N ARG A 201 15.77 -1.89 17.56
CA ARG A 201 15.58 -0.93 18.65
C ARG A 201 16.90 -0.52 19.29
N GLU A 202 17.78 -1.47 19.55
CA GLU A 202 19.13 -1.17 20.07
C GLU A 202 19.94 -0.31 19.11
N ALA A 203 19.84 -0.62 17.81
CA ALA A 203 20.60 0.07 16.77
C ALA A 203 20.18 1.52 16.54
N VAL A 204 18.88 1.82 16.60
CA VAL A 204 18.33 3.15 16.29
C VAL A 204 18.06 4.01 17.54
N GLY A 205 18.14 3.43 18.73
CA GLY A 205 17.89 4.13 19.99
C GLY A 205 16.41 4.41 20.26
N PRO A 206 16.07 5.07 21.39
CA PRO A 206 14.70 5.19 21.87
C PRO A 206 13.85 6.24 21.11
N HIS A 207 14.46 7.10 20.30
CA HIS A 207 13.79 8.26 19.70
C HIS A 207 13.37 8.04 18.22
N VAL A 208 13.76 6.93 17.62
CA VAL A 208 13.31 6.55 16.28
C VAL A 208 12.08 5.68 16.39
N ASP A 209 11.03 6.01 15.65
CA ASP A 209 9.82 5.20 15.63
C ASP A 209 10.05 3.90 14.83
N ILE A 210 9.62 2.78 15.40
CA ILE A 210 9.59 1.48 14.72
C ILE A 210 8.14 1.13 14.45
N ILE A 211 7.85 0.83 13.18
CA ILE A 211 6.57 0.34 12.72
C ILE A 211 6.73 -1.12 12.34
N ILE A 212 5.91 -1.99 12.91
CA ILE A 212 5.84 -3.39 12.51
C ILE A 212 4.88 -3.51 11.33
N GLU A 213 5.31 -4.12 10.26
CA GLU A 213 4.50 -4.51 9.10
C GLU A 213 4.28 -6.02 9.11
N ASN A 214 3.08 -6.48 8.73
CA ASN A 214 2.81 -7.92 8.68
C ASN A 214 2.02 -8.41 7.46
N HIS A 215 1.52 -7.51 6.61
CA HIS A 215 0.75 -7.82 5.40
C HIS A 215 -0.40 -8.82 5.64
N SER A 216 -1.09 -8.69 6.76
CA SER A 216 -2.22 -9.55 7.16
C SER A 216 -1.90 -11.06 7.25
N ASN A 217 -0.63 -11.43 7.42
CA ASN A 217 -0.20 -12.84 7.39
C ASN A 217 -0.47 -13.62 8.69
N MET A 218 -0.75 -12.93 9.81
CA MET A 218 -1.07 -13.58 11.08
C MET A 218 -2.58 -13.79 11.25
N ASP A 219 -2.96 -14.72 12.10
CA ASP A 219 -4.29 -14.71 12.71
C ASP A 219 -4.32 -13.81 13.97
N ALA A 220 -5.52 -13.59 14.51
CA ALA A 220 -5.68 -12.69 15.67
C ALA A 220 -4.91 -13.15 16.92
N MET A 221 -4.83 -14.46 17.16
CA MET A 221 -4.11 -15.00 18.33
C MET A 221 -2.61 -14.75 18.21
N THR A 222 -2.06 -15.02 17.04
CA THR A 222 -0.64 -14.86 16.74
C THR A 222 -0.24 -13.38 16.72
N ALA A 223 -1.10 -12.52 16.17
CA ALA A 223 -0.90 -11.08 16.19
C ALA A 223 -0.83 -10.53 17.63
N VAL A 224 -1.73 -10.97 18.51
CA VAL A 224 -1.71 -10.61 19.95
C VAL A 224 -0.46 -11.15 20.64
N GLN A 225 -0.05 -12.39 20.32
CA GLN A 225 1.17 -12.98 20.88
C GLN A 225 2.41 -12.15 20.52
N PHE A 226 2.57 -11.76 19.25
CA PHE A 226 3.71 -10.96 18.82
C PHE A 226 3.62 -9.52 19.35
N ALA A 227 2.44 -8.90 19.35
CA ALA A 227 2.24 -7.56 19.88
C ALA A 227 2.67 -7.46 21.36
N ARG A 228 2.29 -8.44 22.20
CA ARG A 228 2.73 -8.50 23.60
C ARG A 228 4.24 -8.65 23.75
N ALA A 229 4.86 -9.46 22.90
CA ALA A 229 6.31 -9.61 22.91
C ALA A 229 7.04 -8.35 22.42
N ALA A 230 6.38 -7.52 21.60
CA ALA A 230 6.88 -6.27 21.07
C ALA A 230 6.72 -5.06 22.02
N GLU A 231 5.87 -5.15 23.05
CA GLU A 231 5.61 -4.04 24.02
C GLU A 231 6.89 -3.41 24.60
N PRO A 232 7.92 -4.18 25.03
CA PRO A 232 9.14 -3.61 25.60
C PRO A 232 9.95 -2.73 24.63
N TYR A 233 9.70 -2.85 23.34
CA TYR A 233 10.45 -2.15 22.30
C TYR A 233 9.80 -0.84 21.85
N ASN A 234 8.73 -0.37 22.50
CA ASN A 234 8.06 0.90 22.21
C ASN A 234 7.74 1.09 20.73
N VAL A 235 6.98 0.17 20.16
CA VAL A 235 6.56 0.18 18.75
C VAL A 235 5.53 1.29 18.54
N PHE A 236 5.67 2.05 17.46
CA PHE A 236 4.76 3.17 17.14
C PHE A 236 3.37 2.68 16.72
N PHE A 237 3.31 1.74 15.79
CA PHE A 237 2.10 0.98 15.49
C PHE A 237 2.44 -0.37 14.82
N PHE A 238 1.46 -1.27 14.81
CA PHE A 238 1.52 -2.57 14.16
C PHE A 238 0.55 -2.56 12.98
N GLU A 239 1.09 -2.47 11.76
CA GLU A 239 0.33 -2.39 10.52
C GLU A 239 -0.11 -3.77 10.05
N GLU A 240 -1.38 -3.88 9.65
CA GLU A 240 -1.99 -5.11 9.14
C GLU A 240 -1.64 -6.37 9.93
N PRO A 241 -1.85 -6.39 11.25
CA PRO A 241 -1.40 -7.49 12.10
C PRO A 241 -2.04 -8.83 11.73
N ASN A 242 -3.28 -8.82 11.25
CA ASN A 242 -4.02 -10.02 10.87
C ASN A 242 -5.00 -9.73 9.74
N THR A 243 -5.49 -10.77 9.09
CA THR A 243 -6.54 -10.65 8.06
C THR A 243 -7.76 -9.90 8.64
N PRO A 244 -8.14 -8.75 8.05
CA PRO A 244 -9.23 -7.95 8.57
C PRO A 244 -10.57 -8.68 8.45
N SER A 245 -11.34 -8.67 9.53
CA SER A 245 -12.73 -9.14 9.54
C SER A 245 -13.52 -8.37 10.60
N PRO A 246 -14.85 -8.30 10.48
CA PRO A 246 -15.68 -7.69 11.53
C PRO A 246 -15.53 -8.32 12.91
N LYS A 247 -15.07 -9.58 12.97
CA LYS A 247 -14.83 -10.30 14.24
C LYS A 247 -13.46 -9.97 14.82
N THR A 248 -12.43 -9.85 13.97
CA THR A 248 -11.06 -9.58 14.42
C THR A 248 -10.80 -8.12 14.74
N ALA A 249 -11.59 -7.18 14.22
CA ALA A 249 -11.50 -5.75 14.55
C ALA A 249 -11.89 -5.42 16.01
N LYS A 250 -12.28 -6.42 16.81
CA LYS A 250 -12.65 -6.24 18.22
C LYS A 250 -11.53 -6.62 19.21
N TYR A 251 -10.43 -7.11 18.73
CA TYR A 251 -9.27 -7.52 19.52
C TYR A 251 -8.08 -6.62 19.23
#